data_af8e43c97e6dc4bbcc69f8169943a3f7
#
_entry.id   af8e43c97e6dc4bbcc69f8169943a3f7
#
_cell.length_a   1.000
_cell.length_b   1.000
_cell.length_c   1.000
_cell.angle_alpha   90.00
_cell.angle_beta   90.00
_cell.angle_gamma   90.00
#
_symmetry.space_group_name_H-M   'P 1'
#
loop_
_entity.id
_entity.type
_entity.pdbx_description
1 polymer ?
#
loop_
_entity_poly.entity_id
_entity_poly.type
_entity_poly.pdbx_seq_one_letter_code
_entity_poly.pdbx_strand_id
1 'polypeptide(L)'
;KMPFWDRQIEMVVLTHPQRDHMEGLIGVLERYDVGTVVSTGVPNDTEVFRAWERAVEAERARVYLPHIGDRFVVNPRRGTTLSVLWPDRDQAARWQQDPPTDLNETSIVMRLDVGERCAYLTGDIPKEILVDLIDRGCQILKVSHHGSKTGTSKEVLDKAKPKVAVIQVGKNSFGHPHKEVLDLLYQRNVKVLRSDTDGKVEITADGKQLIIDKSASRRNN
;
A
#
# COMPACT_ATOMS: atom_id res chain seq x y z
N LYS A 1 11.28 3.39 -14.36
CA LYS A 1 12.47 3.89 -13.63
C LYS A 1 12.55 5.38 -13.86
N MET A 2 12.60 6.18 -12.81
CA MET A 2 12.90 7.61 -12.91
C MET A 2 14.31 7.79 -13.47
N PRO A 3 14.54 8.71 -14.44
CA PRO A 3 15.87 9.12 -14.83
C PRO A 3 16.63 9.67 -13.60
N PHE A 4 17.95 9.54 -13.56
CA PHE A 4 18.75 9.96 -12.39
C PHE A 4 18.72 11.48 -12.13
N TRP A 5 18.33 12.28 -13.13
CA TRP A 5 18.17 13.74 -13.04
C TRP A 5 16.75 14.16 -12.62
N ASP A 6 15.79 13.25 -12.68
CA ASP A 6 14.42 13.53 -12.26
C ASP A 6 14.31 13.34 -10.74
N ARG A 7 14.01 14.41 -10.05
CA ARG A 7 13.86 14.45 -8.60
C ARG A 7 12.46 14.76 -8.15
N GLN A 8 11.51 14.89 -9.07
CA GLN A 8 10.13 15.20 -8.74
C GLN A 8 9.33 13.94 -8.47
N ILE A 9 8.60 13.94 -7.36
CA ILE A 9 7.60 12.93 -7.01
C ILE A 9 6.30 13.67 -6.78
N GLU A 10 5.31 13.44 -7.61
CA GLU A 10 4.04 14.16 -7.55
C GLU A 10 3.27 13.84 -6.26
N MET A 11 3.36 12.59 -5.80
CA MET A 11 2.62 12.16 -4.63
C MET A 11 3.31 11.00 -3.89
N VAL A 12 3.36 11.13 -2.58
CA VAL A 12 3.74 10.06 -1.65
C VAL A 12 2.53 9.73 -0.78
N VAL A 13 2.30 8.44 -0.52
CA VAL A 13 1.21 7.97 0.33
C VAL A 13 1.77 7.23 1.53
N LEU A 14 1.60 7.79 2.74
CA LEU A 14 1.79 7.06 3.99
C LEU A 14 0.45 6.40 4.36
N THR A 15 0.37 5.08 4.28
CA THR A 15 -0.87 4.35 4.56
C THR A 15 -1.30 4.47 6.01
N HIS A 16 -0.37 4.33 6.95
CA HIS A 16 -0.61 4.45 8.39
C HIS A 16 0.71 4.74 9.14
N PRO A 17 0.65 5.31 10.36
CA PRO A 17 1.84 5.85 11.03
C PRO A 17 2.63 4.78 11.81
N GLN A 18 3.02 3.67 11.17
CA GLN A 18 3.92 2.69 11.73
C GLN A 18 5.32 2.80 11.13
N ARG A 19 6.32 2.41 11.91
CA ARG A 19 7.75 2.62 11.62
C ARG A 19 8.16 2.08 10.26
N ASP A 20 7.80 0.86 9.94
CA ASP A 20 8.18 0.15 8.71
C ASP A 20 7.51 0.72 7.46
N HIS A 21 6.49 1.58 7.62
CA HIS A 21 5.85 2.34 6.55
C HIS A 21 6.38 3.77 6.42
N MET A 22 6.93 4.34 7.49
CA MET A 22 7.44 5.73 7.52
C MET A 22 8.93 5.84 7.19
N GLU A 23 9.76 4.96 7.75
CA GLU A 23 11.23 5.11 7.71
C GLU A 23 11.78 5.28 6.28
N GLY A 24 11.26 4.48 5.34
CA GLY A 24 11.64 4.59 3.94
C GLY A 24 11.17 5.88 3.27
N LEU A 25 9.99 6.37 3.66
CA LEU A 25 9.40 7.59 3.10
C LEU A 25 10.09 8.86 3.61
N ILE A 26 10.61 8.88 4.84
CA ILE A 26 11.46 9.97 5.34
C ILE A 26 12.65 10.16 4.40
N GLY A 27 13.35 9.07 4.06
CA GLY A 27 14.45 9.14 3.11
C GLY A 27 14.06 9.52 1.68
N VAL A 28 12.79 9.38 1.31
CA VAL A 28 12.25 9.91 0.03
C VAL A 28 12.09 11.43 0.14
N LEU A 29 11.44 11.94 1.19
CA LEU A 29 11.25 13.38 1.41
C LEU A 29 12.58 14.13 1.51
N GLU A 30 13.63 13.52 2.05
CA GLU A 30 14.96 14.13 2.15
C GLU A 30 15.73 14.22 0.81
N ARG A 31 15.32 13.47 -0.22
CA ARG A 31 16.09 13.33 -1.47
C ARG A 31 15.37 13.79 -2.70
N TYR A 32 14.07 13.89 -2.67
CA TYR A 32 13.20 14.21 -3.81
C TYR A 32 12.31 15.38 -3.48
N ASP A 33 11.90 16.11 -4.50
CA ASP A 33 10.96 17.22 -4.41
C ASP A 33 9.53 16.63 -4.48
N VAL A 34 8.85 16.52 -3.34
CA VAL A 34 7.54 15.87 -3.24
C VAL A 34 6.42 16.90 -3.28
N GLY A 35 5.54 16.80 -4.29
CA GLY A 35 4.42 17.73 -4.47
C GLY A 35 3.31 17.56 -3.45
N THR A 36 2.92 16.33 -3.15
CA THR A 36 1.81 16.02 -2.23
C THR A 36 2.15 14.83 -1.35
N VAL A 37 1.92 14.98 -0.05
CA VAL A 37 1.93 13.89 0.92
C VAL A 37 0.49 13.55 1.27
N VAL A 38 0.09 12.33 1.02
CA VAL A 38 -1.22 11.78 1.41
C VAL A 38 -1.04 10.96 2.67
N SER A 39 -1.75 11.29 3.74
CA SER A 39 -1.74 10.53 5.00
C SER A 39 -3.05 10.73 5.75
N THR A 40 -3.37 9.85 6.69
CA THR A 40 -4.58 9.99 7.53
C THR A 40 -4.47 11.10 8.58
N GLY A 41 -3.25 11.61 8.82
CA GLY A 41 -3.00 12.58 9.89
C GLY A 41 -3.13 12.01 11.30
N VAL A 42 -3.23 10.68 11.44
CA VAL A 42 -3.31 10.00 12.73
C VAL A 42 -1.97 10.13 13.46
N PRO A 43 -1.95 10.64 14.69
CA PRO A 43 -0.71 10.81 15.44
C PRO A 43 -0.17 9.47 15.96
N ASN A 44 1.15 9.44 16.16
CA ASN A 44 1.83 8.33 16.83
C ASN A 44 2.96 8.90 17.71
N ASP A 45 3.03 8.52 18.98
CA ASP A 45 4.06 9.01 19.90
C ASP A 45 5.34 8.21 19.80
N THR A 46 6.01 8.29 18.65
CA THR A 46 7.32 7.65 18.41
C THR A 46 8.33 8.64 17.84
N GLU A 47 9.63 8.38 18.04
CA GLU A 47 10.67 9.22 17.45
C GLU A 47 10.62 9.21 15.91
N VAL A 48 10.27 8.07 15.32
CA VAL A 48 10.15 7.95 13.86
C VAL A 48 8.99 8.81 13.35
N PHE A 49 7.87 8.87 14.07
CA PHE A 49 6.76 9.73 13.70
C PHE A 49 7.13 11.22 13.77
N ARG A 50 7.82 11.63 14.84
CA ARG A 50 8.37 13.00 14.96
C ARG A 50 9.39 13.32 13.85
N ALA A 51 10.18 12.34 13.41
CA ALA A 51 11.07 12.53 12.27
C ALA A 51 10.30 12.67 10.94
N TRP A 52 9.23 11.89 10.77
CA TRP A 52 8.32 12.01 9.63
C TRP A 52 7.68 13.40 9.56
N GLU A 53 7.12 13.91 10.67
CA GLU A 53 6.53 15.25 10.73
C GLU A 53 7.53 16.33 10.32
N ARG A 54 8.75 16.28 10.88
CA ARG A 54 9.82 17.23 10.49
C ARG A 54 10.17 17.15 9.00
N ALA A 55 10.22 15.95 8.44
CA ALA A 55 10.53 15.77 7.02
C ALA A 55 9.42 16.34 6.13
N VAL A 56 8.16 16.10 6.48
CA VAL A 56 6.99 16.66 5.76
C VAL A 56 6.98 18.20 5.84
N GLU A 57 7.25 18.76 7.01
CA GLU A 57 7.32 20.21 7.22
C GLU A 57 8.48 20.84 6.42
N ALA A 58 9.66 20.22 6.43
CA ALA A 58 10.83 20.71 5.70
C ALA A 58 10.62 20.70 4.19
N GLU A 59 9.94 19.67 3.66
CA GLU A 59 9.61 19.53 2.25
C GLU A 59 8.61 20.56 1.76
N ARG A 60 7.77 21.10 2.65
CA ARG A 60 6.65 22.03 2.30
C ARG A 60 5.66 21.42 1.31
N ALA A 61 5.60 20.11 1.23
CA ALA A 61 4.65 19.40 0.41
C ALA A 61 3.20 19.71 0.84
N ARG A 62 2.29 19.67 -0.12
CA ARG A 62 0.87 19.77 0.21
C ARG A 62 0.45 18.51 0.97
N VAL A 63 -0.03 18.64 2.20
CA VAL A 63 -0.62 17.53 2.95
C VAL A 63 -2.08 17.36 2.55
N TYR A 64 -2.46 16.13 2.19
CA TYR A 64 -3.82 15.77 1.82
C TYR A 64 -4.33 14.63 2.71
N LEU A 65 -5.47 14.83 3.36
CA LEU A 65 -6.16 13.86 4.20
C LEU A 65 -7.22 13.14 3.37
N PRO A 66 -6.99 11.88 2.97
CA PRO A 66 -7.87 11.18 2.04
C PRO A 66 -9.08 10.59 2.75
N HIS A 67 -10.19 10.48 2.03
CA HIS A 67 -11.38 9.76 2.48
C HIS A 67 -12.04 9.01 1.33
N ILE A 68 -12.88 8.07 1.67
CA ILE A 68 -13.65 7.29 0.69
C ILE A 68 -14.35 8.20 -0.34
N GLY A 69 -14.21 7.81 -1.61
CA GLY A 69 -14.73 8.55 -2.75
C GLY A 69 -13.73 9.49 -3.43
N ASP A 70 -12.62 9.83 -2.76
CA ASP A 70 -11.56 10.61 -3.39
C ASP A 70 -10.92 9.84 -4.54
N ARG A 71 -10.54 10.57 -5.60
CA ARG A 71 -9.90 10.01 -6.79
C ARG A 71 -8.75 10.89 -7.23
N PHE A 72 -7.59 10.28 -7.39
CA PHE A 72 -6.41 10.90 -7.99
C PHE A 72 -6.29 10.43 -9.43
N VAL A 73 -6.21 11.36 -10.37
CA VAL A 73 -5.97 11.04 -11.78
C VAL A 73 -4.46 11.00 -12.01
N VAL A 74 -3.90 9.80 -12.10
CA VAL A 74 -2.46 9.58 -12.25
C VAL A 74 -2.03 9.77 -13.71
N ASN A 75 -2.80 9.24 -14.66
CA ASN A 75 -2.53 9.43 -16.08
C ASN A 75 -3.86 9.53 -16.85
N PRO A 76 -4.30 10.76 -17.21
CA PRO A 76 -5.58 10.94 -17.88
C PRO A 76 -5.63 10.31 -19.29
N ARG A 77 -4.48 10.28 -20.00
CA ARG A 77 -4.40 9.69 -21.35
C ARG A 77 -4.59 8.18 -21.34
N ARG A 78 -4.22 7.51 -20.25
CA ARG A 78 -4.37 6.05 -20.07
C ARG A 78 -5.54 5.67 -19.18
N GLY A 79 -6.33 6.65 -18.72
CA GLY A 79 -7.42 6.41 -17.77
C GLY A 79 -6.94 5.82 -16.44
N THR A 80 -5.69 6.15 -16.04
CA THR A 80 -5.12 5.64 -14.80
C THR A 80 -5.61 6.48 -13.64
N THR A 81 -6.32 5.85 -12.70
CA THR A 81 -6.86 6.50 -11.51
C THR A 81 -6.55 5.71 -10.25
N LEU A 82 -6.38 6.42 -9.15
CA LEU A 82 -6.22 5.86 -7.82
C LEU A 82 -7.41 6.32 -6.98
N SER A 83 -8.28 5.39 -6.59
CA SER A 83 -9.50 5.67 -5.82
C SER A 83 -9.30 5.28 -4.37
N VAL A 84 -9.68 6.15 -3.46
CA VAL A 84 -9.65 5.90 -2.01
C VAL A 84 -10.89 5.09 -1.62
N LEU A 85 -10.68 3.96 -0.97
CA LEU A 85 -11.72 3.07 -0.45
C LEU A 85 -11.86 3.15 1.07
N TRP A 86 -10.83 3.65 1.78
CA TRP A 86 -10.78 3.82 3.23
C TRP A 86 -9.70 4.84 3.60
N PRO A 87 -9.86 5.62 4.66
CA PRO A 87 -10.99 5.66 5.60
C PRO A 87 -12.19 6.47 5.11
N ASP A 88 -13.31 6.42 5.85
CA ASP A 88 -14.34 7.44 5.73
C ASP A 88 -13.93 8.73 6.49
N ARG A 89 -14.59 9.85 6.14
CA ARG A 89 -14.22 11.17 6.66
C ARG A 89 -14.38 11.29 8.17
N ASP A 90 -15.47 10.78 8.70
CA ASP A 90 -15.79 10.91 10.13
C ASP A 90 -14.87 10.02 10.97
N GLN A 91 -14.54 8.85 10.45
CA GLN A 91 -13.60 7.94 11.08
C GLN A 91 -12.20 8.56 11.13
N ALA A 92 -11.72 9.11 10.01
CA ALA A 92 -10.42 9.77 9.96
C ALA A 92 -10.32 10.95 10.94
N ALA A 93 -11.38 11.77 11.03
CA ALA A 93 -11.45 12.89 11.96
C ALA A 93 -11.42 12.45 13.43
N ARG A 94 -12.10 11.36 13.76
CA ARG A 94 -12.05 10.77 15.12
C ARG A 94 -10.64 10.29 15.48
N TRP A 95 -9.99 9.57 14.59
CA TRP A 95 -8.65 9.02 14.82
C TRP A 95 -7.56 10.08 15.03
N GLN A 96 -7.73 11.28 14.49
CA GLN A 96 -6.79 12.37 14.74
C GLN A 96 -6.84 12.86 16.19
N GLN A 97 -7.97 12.67 16.88
CA GLN A 97 -8.16 13.05 18.27
C GLN A 97 -7.97 11.86 19.23
N ASP A 98 -8.42 10.70 18.82
CA ASP A 98 -8.41 9.45 19.60
C ASP A 98 -8.00 8.29 18.68
N PRO A 99 -6.69 8.06 18.49
CA PRO A 99 -6.18 6.98 17.66
C PRO A 99 -6.61 5.61 18.17
N PRO A 100 -6.93 4.64 17.26
CA PRO A 100 -7.21 3.29 17.69
C PRO A 100 -5.97 2.61 18.27
N THR A 101 -6.19 1.61 19.12
CA THR A 101 -5.09 0.82 19.70
C THR A 101 -4.30 0.07 18.61
N ASP A 102 -5.00 -0.44 17.59
CA ASP A 102 -4.37 -1.02 16.41
C ASP A 102 -4.29 0.01 15.27
N LEU A 103 -3.12 0.63 15.12
CA LEU A 103 -2.89 1.60 14.05
C LEU A 103 -3.01 1.02 12.63
N ASN A 104 -3.03 -0.31 12.47
CA ASN A 104 -3.29 -0.93 11.17
C ASN A 104 -4.69 -0.59 10.63
N GLU A 105 -5.67 -0.39 11.52
CA GLU A 105 -7.02 0.03 11.15
C GLU A 105 -7.05 1.37 10.41
N THR A 106 -6.05 2.21 10.65
CA THR A 106 -5.91 3.53 10.02
C THR A 106 -5.28 3.48 8.62
N SER A 107 -4.97 2.29 8.10
CA SER A 107 -4.37 2.13 6.77
C SER A 107 -5.24 2.73 5.68
N ILE A 108 -4.66 3.59 4.86
CA ILE A 108 -5.31 4.03 3.62
C ILE A 108 -5.41 2.85 2.66
N VAL A 109 -6.63 2.49 2.28
CA VAL A 109 -6.88 1.46 1.25
C VAL A 109 -7.26 2.14 -0.05
N MET A 110 -6.57 1.76 -1.12
CA MET A 110 -6.80 2.33 -2.44
C MET A 110 -6.97 1.25 -3.50
N ARG A 111 -7.69 1.60 -4.57
CA ARG A 111 -7.73 0.81 -5.80
C ARG A 111 -7.11 1.61 -6.94
N LEU A 112 -6.07 1.04 -7.55
CA LEU A 112 -5.47 1.54 -8.77
C LEU A 112 -6.18 0.91 -9.97
N ASP A 113 -6.75 1.73 -10.83
CA ASP A 113 -7.37 1.32 -12.08
C ASP A 113 -6.50 1.76 -13.27
N VAL A 114 -6.23 0.85 -14.21
CA VAL A 114 -5.50 1.09 -15.46
C VAL A 114 -6.26 0.40 -16.60
N GLY A 115 -7.15 1.12 -17.28
CA GLY A 115 -8.05 0.54 -18.26
C GLY A 115 -8.90 -0.59 -17.66
N GLU A 116 -8.78 -1.81 -18.21
CA GLU A 116 -9.52 -2.99 -17.72
C GLU A 116 -8.82 -3.70 -16.55
N ARG A 117 -7.69 -3.23 -16.09
CA ARG A 117 -6.88 -3.83 -15.02
C ARG A 117 -7.00 -3.03 -13.75
N CYS A 118 -6.97 -3.73 -12.62
CA CYS A 118 -6.91 -3.05 -11.34
C CYS A 118 -6.05 -3.80 -10.31
N ALA A 119 -5.65 -3.03 -9.30
CA ALA A 119 -4.92 -3.52 -8.14
C ALA A 119 -5.49 -2.93 -6.85
N TYR A 120 -5.66 -3.76 -5.83
CA TYR A 120 -5.89 -3.29 -4.48
C TYR A 120 -4.57 -3.04 -3.76
N LEU A 121 -4.43 -1.85 -3.20
CA LEU A 121 -3.34 -1.39 -2.35
C LEU A 121 -3.90 -1.26 -0.94
N THR A 122 -3.65 -2.24 -0.09
CA THR A 122 -4.42 -2.47 1.13
C THR A 122 -3.77 -1.89 2.39
N GLY A 123 -2.54 -1.35 2.30
CA GLY A 123 -1.79 -1.07 3.54
C GLY A 123 -1.70 -2.34 4.40
N ASP A 124 -1.97 -2.18 5.68
CA ASP A 124 -1.96 -3.27 6.66
C ASP A 124 -3.34 -3.46 7.33
N ILE A 125 -4.38 -3.00 6.63
CA ILE A 125 -5.76 -3.03 7.10
C ILE A 125 -6.20 -4.43 7.56
N PRO A 126 -6.89 -4.58 8.69
CA PRO A 126 -7.47 -5.84 9.12
C PRO A 126 -8.47 -6.42 8.11
N LYS A 127 -8.51 -7.76 8.00
CA LYS A 127 -9.37 -8.47 7.04
C LYS A 127 -10.87 -8.21 7.27
N GLU A 128 -11.27 -7.94 8.50
CA GLU A 128 -12.65 -7.64 8.90
C GLU A 128 -13.13 -6.34 8.25
N ILE A 129 -12.25 -5.35 8.12
CA ILE A 129 -12.55 -4.10 7.41
C ILE A 129 -12.36 -4.30 5.91
N LEU A 130 -11.25 -4.93 5.49
CA LEU A 130 -10.90 -5.10 4.09
C LEU A 130 -11.99 -5.80 3.28
N VAL A 131 -12.65 -6.80 3.86
CA VAL A 131 -13.69 -7.59 3.17
C VAL A 131 -14.86 -6.72 2.68
N ASP A 132 -15.20 -5.67 3.41
CA ASP A 132 -16.30 -4.77 3.07
C ASP A 132 -15.88 -3.69 2.05
N LEU A 133 -14.58 -3.40 1.97
CA LEU A 133 -14.04 -2.43 1.03
C LEU A 133 -13.87 -2.98 -0.40
N ILE A 134 -13.83 -4.31 -0.54
CA ILE A 134 -13.69 -4.94 -1.86
C ILE A 134 -15.03 -4.94 -2.58
N ASP A 135 -15.14 -4.08 -3.58
CA ASP A 135 -16.34 -3.85 -4.39
C ASP A 135 -16.40 -4.71 -5.66
N ARG A 136 -15.25 -5.20 -6.14
CA ARG A 136 -15.16 -6.04 -7.35
C ARG A 136 -13.86 -6.85 -7.38
N GLY A 137 -13.76 -7.80 -8.31
CA GLY A 137 -12.51 -8.53 -8.56
C GLY A 137 -11.44 -7.65 -9.21
N CYS A 138 -10.21 -7.76 -8.73
CA CYS A 138 -9.01 -7.14 -9.31
C CYS A 138 -7.92 -8.17 -9.56
N GLN A 139 -7.16 -8.00 -10.63
CA GLN A 139 -6.11 -8.95 -11.01
C GLN A 139 -4.95 -8.99 -10.03
N ILE A 140 -4.69 -7.87 -9.34
CA ILE A 140 -3.55 -7.72 -8.44
C ILE A 140 -4.08 -7.38 -7.04
N LEU A 141 -3.51 -8.03 -6.04
CA LEU A 141 -3.71 -7.74 -4.64
C LEU A 141 -2.36 -7.53 -3.97
N LYS A 142 -2.09 -6.33 -3.43
CA LYS A 142 -1.10 -6.22 -2.37
C LYS A 142 -1.71 -6.91 -1.14
N VAL A 143 -1.11 -7.98 -0.69
CA VAL A 143 -1.60 -8.71 0.48
C VAL A 143 -1.41 -7.84 1.72
N SER A 144 -2.48 -7.67 2.49
CA SER A 144 -2.46 -6.82 3.67
C SER A 144 -1.49 -7.34 4.73
N HIS A 145 -0.90 -6.41 5.47
CA HIS A 145 -0.10 -6.64 6.67
C HIS A 145 0.99 -7.71 6.46
N HIS A 146 1.77 -7.55 5.37
CA HIS A 146 2.91 -8.41 5.01
C HIS A 146 2.59 -9.92 4.95
N GLY A 147 1.31 -10.26 4.75
CA GLY A 147 0.85 -11.65 4.79
C GLY A 147 0.54 -12.16 6.20
N SER A 148 0.19 -11.26 7.12
CA SER A 148 -0.38 -11.63 8.42
C SER A 148 -1.74 -12.33 8.26
N LYS A 149 -2.03 -13.28 9.14
CA LYS A 149 -3.34 -13.91 9.26
C LYS A 149 -4.48 -12.94 9.66
N THR A 150 -4.13 -11.77 10.19
CA THR A 150 -5.08 -10.70 10.51
C THR A 150 -5.46 -9.87 9.28
N GLY A 151 -4.63 -9.86 8.22
CA GLY A 151 -4.82 -9.02 7.03
C GLY A 151 -5.55 -9.70 5.86
N THR A 152 -5.70 -11.03 5.87
CA THR A 152 -6.27 -11.76 4.72
C THR A 152 -7.11 -12.94 5.17
N SER A 153 -8.25 -13.15 4.51
CA SER A 153 -9.16 -14.27 4.76
C SER A 153 -9.62 -14.91 3.45
N LYS A 154 -10.36 -16.02 3.58
CA LYS A 154 -11.00 -16.68 2.45
C LYS A 154 -11.98 -15.73 1.74
N GLU A 155 -12.78 -15.01 2.51
CA GLU A 155 -13.81 -14.08 2.04
C GLU A 155 -13.20 -12.90 1.25
N VAL A 156 -12.08 -12.34 1.75
CA VAL A 156 -11.31 -11.30 1.07
C VAL A 156 -10.85 -11.80 -0.30
N LEU A 157 -10.28 -13.01 -0.38
CA LEU A 157 -9.81 -13.57 -1.64
C LEU A 157 -10.93 -13.95 -2.60
N ASP A 158 -12.07 -14.42 -2.08
CA ASP A 158 -13.24 -14.78 -2.88
C ASP A 158 -13.91 -13.55 -3.51
N LYS A 159 -13.88 -12.38 -2.84
CA LYS A 159 -14.31 -11.09 -3.38
C LYS A 159 -13.29 -10.48 -4.35
N ALA A 160 -12.02 -10.42 -3.94
CA ALA A 160 -10.96 -9.77 -4.71
C ALA A 160 -10.58 -10.57 -5.97
N LYS A 161 -10.67 -11.89 -5.95
CA LYS A 161 -10.36 -12.81 -7.06
C LYS A 161 -9.02 -12.50 -7.75
N PRO A 162 -7.94 -12.31 -7.00
CA PRO A 162 -6.67 -11.91 -7.59
C PRO A 162 -6.07 -13.04 -8.43
N LYS A 163 -5.39 -12.67 -9.51
CA LYS A 163 -4.51 -13.57 -10.27
C LYS A 163 -3.08 -13.52 -9.74
N VAL A 164 -2.71 -12.38 -9.17
CA VAL A 164 -1.39 -12.11 -8.61
C VAL A 164 -1.56 -11.49 -7.22
N ALA A 165 -0.88 -12.06 -6.25
CA ALA A 165 -0.75 -11.52 -4.91
C ALA A 165 0.70 -11.07 -4.68
N VAL A 166 0.88 -9.82 -4.25
CA VAL A 166 2.19 -9.27 -3.92
C VAL A 166 2.29 -9.13 -2.41
N ILE A 167 3.30 -9.76 -1.82
CA ILE A 167 3.61 -9.68 -0.41
C ILE A 167 4.90 -8.87 -0.25
N GLN A 168 4.78 -7.66 0.26
CA GLN A 168 5.93 -6.85 0.65
C GLN A 168 6.36 -7.29 2.04
N VAL A 169 7.45 -8.02 2.14
CA VAL A 169 7.94 -8.58 3.39
C VAL A 169 9.46 -8.66 3.35
N GLY A 170 10.10 -8.37 4.47
CA GLY A 170 11.53 -8.57 4.69
C GLY A 170 11.78 -9.61 5.78
N LYS A 171 13.05 -9.72 6.21
CA LYS A 171 13.41 -10.53 7.37
C LYS A 171 12.66 -9.98 8.60
N ASN A 172 11.90 -10.84 9.26
CA ASN A 172 11.06 -10.45 10.39
C ASN A 172 10.99 -11.56 11.44
N SER A 173 10.62 -11.20 12.66
CA SER A 173 10.38 -12.11 13.78
C SER A 173 8.92 -12.48 13.99
N PHE A 174 8.00 -11.91 13.18
CA PHE A 174 6.55 -12.11 13.31
C PHE A 174 6.06 -13.38 12.62
N GLY A 175 6.93 -14.01 11.82
CA GLY A 175 6.58 -15.19 11.01
C GLY A 175 5.82 -14.87 9.73
N HIS A 176 5.86 -13.61 9.29
CA HIS A 176 5.23 -13.20 8.03
C HIS A 176 6.07 -13.61 6.81
N PRO A 177 5.42 -14.01 5.69
CA PRO A 177 3.98 -14.27 5.59
C PRO A 177 3.61 -15.58 6.30
N HIS A 178 2.49 -15.59 7.00
CA HIS A 178 1.98 -16.80 7.66
C HIS A 178 1.64 -17.89 6.63
N LYS A 179 1.91 -19.15 7.03
CA LYS A 179 1.65 -20.31 6.17
C LYS A 179 0.20 -20.40 5.74
N GLU A 180 -0.73 -20.09 6.63
CA GLU A 180 -2.17 -20.12 6.37
C GLU A 180 -2.57 -19.16 5.23
N VAL A 181 -1.95 -17.97 5.16
CA VAL A 181 -2.19 -16.99 4.08
C VAL A 181 -1.65 -17.52 2.75
N LEU A 182 -0.45 -18.11 2.76
CA LEU A 182 0.13 -18.73 1.57
C LEU A 182 -0.74 -19.90 1.08
N ASP A 183 -1.20 -20.76 1.97
CA ASP A 183 -2.06 -21.91 1.63
C ASP A 183 -3.39 -21.43 1.01
N LEU A 184 -4.02 -20.38 1.55
CA LEU A 184 -5.23 -19.78 0.99
C LEU A 184 -5.04 -19.25 -0.44
N LEU A 185 -3.89 -18.64 -0.71
CA LEU A 185 -3.53 -18.12 -2.04
C LEU A 185 -3.26 -19.27 -3.02
N TYR A 186 -2.47 -20.28 -2.62
CA TYR A 186 -2.14 -21.44 -3.47
C TYR A 186 -3.37 -22.28 -3.80
N GLN A 187 -4.28 -22.50 -2.87
CA GLN A 187 -5.55 -23.22 -3.10
C GLN A 187 -6.44 -22.54 -4.16
N ARG A 188 -6.23 -21.23 -4.40
CA ARG A 188 -6.94 -20.45 -5.42
C ARG A 188 -6.14 -20.25 -6.70
N ASN A 189 -5.02 -20.95 -6.85
CA ASN A 189 -4.10 -20.82 -7.98
C ASN A 189 -3.63 -19.35 -8.18
N VAL A 190 -3.49 -18.58 -7.10
CA VAL A 190 -2.99 -17.21 -7.15
C VAL A 190 -1.48 -17.24 -7.25
N LYS A 191 -0.92 -16.53 -8.23
CA LYS A 191 0.53 -16.35 -8.35
C LYS A 191 1.03 -15.45 -7.22
N VAL A 192 1.82 -16.01 -6.31
CA VAL A 192 2.40 -15.27 -5.18
C VAL A 192 3.78 -14.72 -5.57
N LEU A 193 3.99 -13.43 -5.30
CA LEU A 193 5.26 -12.72 -5.46
C LEU A 193 5.65 -12.12 -4.11
N ARG A 194 6.88 -12.36 -3.67
CA ARG A 194 7.37 -11.93 -2.35
C ARG A 194 8.67 -11.16 -2.48
N SER A 195 8.77 -10.00 -1.81
CA SER A 195 9.99 -9.19 -1.87
C SER A 195 11.21 -9.86 -1.20
N ASP A 196 11.02 -10.72 -0.21
CA ASP A 196 12.10 -11.45 0.47
C ASP A 196 12.70 -12.59 -0.37
N THR A 197 11.91 -13.20 -1.28
CA THR A 197 12.36 -14.34 -2.12
C THR A 197 12.55 -13.95 -3.58
N ASP A 198 11.68 -13.09 -4.12
CA ASP A 198 11.71 -12.69 -5.53
C ASP A 198 12.50 -11.38 -5.76
N GLY A 199 12.91 -10.69 -4.70
CA GLY A 199 13.59 -9.39 -4.79
C GLY A 199 12.64 -8.28 -5.24
N LYS A 200 13.11 -7.41 -6.14
CA LYS A 200 12.28 -6.37 -6.72
C LYS A 200 11.21 -6.98 -7.62
N VAL A 201 9.96 -6.71 -7.30
CA VAL A 201 8.81 -7.05 -8.15
C VAL A 201 8.36 -5.78 -8.88
N GLU A 202 8.32 -5.84 -10.20
CA GLU A 202 7.83 -4.77 -11.07
C GLU A 202 6.64 -5.31 -11.88
N ILE A 203 5.49 -4.64 -11.79
CA ILE A 203 4.29 -4.99 -12.54
C ILE A 203 3.91 -3.80 -13.42
N THR A 204 3.94 -4.03 -14.72
CA THR A 204 3.54 -3.04 -15.71
C THR A 204 2.17 -3.39 -16.28
N ALA A 205 1.27 -2.42 -16.34
CA ALA A 205 -0.05 -2.56 -16.96
C ALA A 205 -0.21 -1.53 -18.09
N ASP A 206 -0.67 -1.98 -19.26
CA ASP A 206 -1.02 -1.11 -20.40
C ASP A 206 -2.53 -0.91 -20.54
N GLY A 207 -3.32 -1.41 -19.60
CA GLY A 207 -4.78 -1.39 -19.59
C GLY A 207 -5.40 -2.70 -20.09
N LYS A 208 -4.69 -3.52 -20.84
CA LYS A 208 -5.14 -4.82 -21.34
C LYS A 208 -4.29 -5.98 -20.83
N GLN A 209 -2.98 -5.79 -20.76
CA GLN A 209 -2.02 -6.81 -20.36
C GLN A 209 -1.32 -6.44 -19.05
N LEU A 210 -0.84 -7.45 -18.35
CA LEU A 210 0.04 -7.32 -17.19
C LEU A 210 1.36 -7.99 -17.52
N ILE A 211 2.44 -7.24 -17.40
CA ILE A 211 3.81 -7.73 -17.52
C ILE A 211 4.41 -7.73 -16.12
N ILE A 212 4.98 -8.85 -15.71
CA ILE A 212 5.56 -9.03 -14.39
C ILE A 212 7.05 -9.35 -14.55
N ASP A 213 7.88 -8.44 -14.07
CA ASP A 213 9.32 -8.59 -14.02
C ASP A 213 9.79 -8.79 -12.58
N LYS A 214 10.75 -9.68 -12.38
CA LYS A 214 11.42 -9.93 -11.11
C LYS A 214 12.92 -9.72 -11.28
N SER A 215 13.54 -9.02 -10.36
CA SER A 215 15.00 -9.09 -10.22
C SER A 215 15.30 -9.99 -9.04
N ALA A 216 15.92 -11.14 -9.28
CA ALA A 216 16.36 -12.01 -8.19
C ALA A 216 17.12 -11.18 -7.13
N SER A 217 16.77 -11.34 -5.87
CA SER A 217 17.56 -10.83 -4.76
C SER A 217 18.98 -11.38 -4.90
N ARG A 218 19.98 -10.51 -5.15
CA ARG A 218 21.38 -10.95 -5.00
C ARG A 218 21.53 -11.32 -3.54
N ARG A 219 21.59 -12.62 -3.25
CA ARG A 219 22.03 -13.10 -1.94
C ARG A 219 23.48 -12.63 -1.81
N ASN A 220 23.67 -11.57 -1.01
CA ASN A 220 25.01 -11.28 -0.49
C ASN A 220 25.32 -12.43 0.49
N ASN A 221 26.17 -13.35 0.04
CA ASN A 221 26.85 -14.30 0.91
C ASN A 221 27.80 -13.57 1.84
#